data_3cceddb451487b68f3d4e126774fa274
#
_entry.id   3cceddb451487b68f3d4e126774fa274
#
_cell.length_a   1.000
_cell.length_b   1.000
_cell.length_c   1.000
_cell.angle_alpha   90.00
_cell.angle_beta   90.00
_cell.angle_gamma   90.00
#
_symmetry.space_group_name_H-M   'P 1'
#
loop_
_entity.id
_entity.type
_entity.pdbx_description
1 polymer ?
#
loop_
_entity_poly.entity_id
_entity_poly.type
_entity_poly.pdbx_seq_one_letter_code
_entity_poly.pdbx_strand_id
1 'polypeptide(L)'
;MSKGVPSVLARQRVHLVETFTYKFRQPYHTAKRMAPDEGRAFVARVQSEARRLAYRAIRELQDNLQAQGYRLARTGLVLASGRPLPRLPQILASHALIHTADGELFRGAILHASARCGLGSATVREKELLSEASRVLHLKPDALTQRIADLGRELGPPWSQDEKFASMVAWMALFSPSSALNRTEKDAG
;
A
#
# COMPACT_ATOMS: atom_id res chain seq x y z
N MET A 1 -2.15 -25.81 -13.39
CA MET A 1 -2.42 -25.90 -11.94
C MET A 1 -3.47 -24.88 -11.61
N SER A 2 -4.62 -25.29 -11.05
CA SER A 2 -5.61 -24.34 -10.52
C SER A 2 -4.99 -23.54 -9.40
N LYS A 3 -4.95 -22.21 -9.54
CA LYS A 3 -4.52 -21.32 -8.45
C LYS A 3 -5.58 -21.44 -7.37
N GLY A 4 -5.23 -22.02 -6.21
CA GLY A 4 -6.15 -22.29 -5.12
C GLY A 4 -6.95 -21.04 -4.70
N VAL A 5 -8.08 -21.26 -4.06
CA VAL A 5 -8.86 -20.17 -3.46
C VAL A 5 -8.03 -19.57 -2.33
N PRO A 6 -7.85 -18.23 -2.29
CA PRO A 6 -7.08 -17.61 -1.23
C PRO A 6 -7.84 -17.70 0.11
N SER A 7 -7.10 -17.74 1.19
CA SER A 7 -7.63 -17.54 2.54
C SER A 7 -6.94 -16.34 3.19
N VAL A 8 -7.65 -15.61 4.03
CA VAL A 8 -7.09 -14.48 4.77
C VAL A 8 -6.61 -14.98 6.14
N LEU A 9 -5.30 -15.04 6.31
CA LEU A 9 -4.68 -15.51 7.56
C LEU A 9 -4.71 -14.45 8.67
N ALA A 10 -4.65 -13.17 8.30
CA ALA A 10 -4.68 -12.06 9.25
C ALA A 10 -5.31 -10.82 8.60
N ARG A 11 -6.10 -10.11 9.38
CA ARG A 11 -6.64 -8.78 9.06
C ARG A 11 -6.45 -7.87 10.26
N GLN A 12 -5.67 -6.83 10.10
CA GLN A 12 -5.42 -5.88 11.19
C GLN A 12 -5.33 -4.45 10.66
N ARG A 13 -5.69 -3.50 11.49
CA ARG A 13 -5.47 -2.07 11.22
C ARG A 13 -4.16 -1.64 11.84
N VAL A 14 -3.32 -0.99 11.05
CA VAL A 14 -2.04 -0.42 11.48
C VAL A 14 -2.09 1.09 11.37
N HIS A 15 -1.71 1.79 12.44
CA HIS A 15 -1.56 3.23 12.42
C HIS A 15 -0.10 3.59 12.08
N LEU A 16 0.07 4.38 11.02
CA LEU A 16 1.40 4.85 10.57
C LEU A 16 1.74 6.25 11.11
N VAL A 17 1.03 6.67 12.15
CA VAL A 17 1.28 7.88 12.93
C VAL A 17 1.08 7.56 14.41
N GLU A 18 1.93 8.08 15.29
CA GLU A 18 1.80 7.85 16.75
C GLU A 18 0.57 8.54 17.31
N THR A 19 0.34 9.77 16.85
CA THR A 19 -0.84 10.55 17.27
C THR A 19 -1.85 10.59 16.15
N PHE A 20 -2.98 9.89 16.32
CA PHE A 20 -4.02 9.77 15.29
C PHE A 20 -4.90 11.02 15.20
N THR A 21 -4.28 12.16 14.86
CA THR A 21 -4.96 13.45 14.64
C THR A 21 -4.87 13.87 13.18
N TYR A 22 -5.74 14.80 12.77
CA TYR A 22 -5.72 15.39 11.42
C TYR A 22 -4.32 15.89 11.04
N LYS A 23 -3.63 16.56 11.97
CA LYS A 23 -2.30 17.13 11.78
C LYS A 23 -1.30 16.12 11.20
N PHE A 24 -1.26 14.91 11.74
CA PHE A 24 -0.29 13.87 11.34
C PHE A 24 -0.84 12.97 10.25
N ARG A 25 -2.16 12.81 10.14
CA ARG A 25 -2.79 12.02 9.08
C ARG A 25 -2.77 12.71 7.72
N GLN A 26 -2.72 14.04 7.70
CA GLN A 26 -2.66 14.87 6.51
C GLN A 26 -1.49 15.86 6.58
N PRO A 27 -0.24 15.37 6.51
CA PRO A 27 0.94 16.17 6.77
C PRO A 27 1.15 17.30 5.77
N TYR A 28 0.81 17.12 4.49
CA TYR A 28 0.94 18.18 3.50
C TYR A 28 -0.14 19.25 3.65
N HIS A 29 -1.35 18.88 4.04
CA HIS A 29 -2.39 19.86 4.41
C HIS A 29 -1.95 20.71 5.60
N THR A 30 -1.30 20.09 6.57
CA THR A 30 -0.76 20.77 7.73
C THR A 30 0.43 21.68 7.36
N ALA A 31 1.37 21.16 6.58
CA ALA A 31 2.56 21.89 6.12
C ALA A 31 2.22 23.13 5.28
N LYS A 32 1.14 23.10 4.52
CA LYS A 32 0.65 24.26 3.76
C LYS A 32 0.44 25.53 4.62
N ARG A 33 0.19 25.36 5.93
CA ARG A 33 -0.10 26.45 6.87
C ARG A 33 1.15 26.88 7.68
N MET A 34 2.29 26.29 7.40
CA MET A 34 3.56 26.55 8.08
C MET A 34 4.50 27.41 7.22
N ALA A 35 5.51 27.99 7.84
CA ALA A 35 6.63 28.56 7.08
C ALA A 35 7.31 27.46 6.23
N PRO A 36 7.87 27.79 5.06
CA PRO A 36 8.37 26.78 4.11
C PRO A 36 9.34 25.76 4.70
N ASP A 37 10.32 26.21 5.51
CA ASP A 37 11.30 25.31 6.11
C ASP A 37 10.71 24.48 7.26
N GLU A 38 9.83 25.07 8.04
CA GLU A 38 9.08 24.36 9.08
C GLU A 38 8.19 23.27 8.49
N GLY A 39 7.45 23.60 7.41
CA GLY A 39 6.61 22.64 6.69
C GLY A 39 7.42 21.49 6.11
N ARG A 40 8.60 21.77 5.55
CA ARG A 40 9.52 20.74 5.04
C ARG A 40 10.00 19.82 6.16
N ALA A 41 10.45 20.38 7.26
CA ALA A 41 10.91 19.62 8.42
C ALA A 41 9.78 18.79 9.03
N PHE A 42 8.57 19.32 9.08
CA PHE A 42 7.40 18.61 9.58
C PHE A 42 7.05 17.39 8.71
N VAL A 43 6.97 17.57 7.39
CA VAL A 43 6.69 16.44 6.46
C VAL A 43 7.78 15.37 6.56
N ALA A 44 9.06 15.76 6.61
CA ALA A 44 10.17 14.81 6.74
C ALA A 44 10.10 14.01 8.05
N ARG A 45 9.72 14.65 9.16
CA ARG A 45 9.52 13.97 10.44
C ARG A 45 8.39 12.95 10.38
N VAL A 46 7.22 13.33 9.85
CA VAL A 46 6.08 12.41 9.70
C VAL A 46 6.42 11.25 8.78
N GLN A 47 7.16 11.50 7.70
CA GLN A 47 7.62 10.44 6.80
C GLN A 47 8.54 9.44 7.51
N SER A 48 9.49 9.93 8.30
CA SER A 48 10.42 9.07 9.06
C SER A 48 9.68 8.23 10.10
N GLU A 49 8.72 8.84 10.79
CA GLU A 49 7.86 8.15 11.76
C GLU A 49 7.02 7.07 11.09
N ALA A 50 6.36 7.39 9.97
CA ALA A 50 5.55 6.44 9.21
C ALA A 50 6.38 5.23 8.74
N ARG A 51 7.60 5.46 8.25
CA ARG A 51 8.54 4.38 7.87
C ARG A 51 8.91 3.48 9.04
N ARG A 52 9.17 4.05 10.21
CA ARG A 52 9.50 3.31 11.44
C ARG A 52 8.30 2.46 11.89
N LEU A 53 7.10 3.03 11.91
CA LEU A 53 5.88 2.32 12.30
C LEU A 53 5.52 1.21 11.31
N ALA A 54 5.63 1.46 10.01
CA ALA A 54 5.41 0.45 8.98
C ALA A 54 6.41 -0.71 9.10
N TYR A 55 7.69 -0.41 9.33
CA TYR A 55 8.71 -1.43 9.54
C TYR A 55 8.39 -2.34 10.74
N ARG A 56 8.03 -1.75 11.88
CA ARG A 56 7.63 -2.51 13.07
C ARG A 56 6.44 -3.42 12.79
N ALA A 57 5.39 -2.87 12.18
CA ALA A 57 4.18 -3.63 11.87
C ALA A 57 4.44 -4.81 10.91
N ILE A 58 5.27 -4.63 9.88
CA ILE A 58 5.62 -5.71 8.97
C ILE A 58 6.48 -6.78 9.66
N ARG A 59 7.42 -6.37 10.50
CA ARG A 59 8.23 -7.32 11.30
C ARG A 59 7.37 -8.15 12.24
N GLU A 60 6.49 -7.51 13.00
CA GLU A 60 5.55 -8.19 13.89
C GLU A 60 4.66 -9.19 13.13
N LEU A 61 4.18 -8.80 11.94
CA LEU A 61 3.40 -9.70 11.09
C LEU A 61 4.24 -10.89 10.58
N GLN A 62 5.49 -10.65 10.16
CA GLN A 62 6.39 -11.74 9.76
C GLN A 62 6.62 -12.74 10.88
N ASP A 63 6.92 -12.26 12.08
CA ASP A 63 7.23 -13.09 13.24
C ASP A 63 5.97 -13.89 13.67
N ASN A 64 4.80 -13.27 13.67
CA ASN A 64 3.54 -13.92 13.99
C ASN A 64 3.14 -15.00 12.97
N LEU A 65 3.31 -14.73 11.68
CA LEU A 65 3.02 -15.71 10.63
C LEU A 65 4.04 -16.86 10.65
N GLN A 66 5.31 -16.56 10.88
CA GLN A 66 6.35 -17.58 11.00
C GLN A 66 6.11 -18.54 12.17
N ALA A 67 5.65 -18.02 13.32
CA ALA A 67 5.26 -18.83 14.47
C ALA A 67 4.10 -19.79 14.16
N GLN A 68 3.25 -19.46 13.18
CA GLN A 68 2.15 -20.29 12.70
C GLN A 68 2.55 -21.20 11.52
N GLY A 69 3.82 -21.25 11.14
CA GLY A 69 4.32 -22.06 10.01
C GLY A 69 4.13 -21.42 8.63
N TYR A 70 3.76 -20.15 8.55
CA TYR A 70 3.61 -19.41 7.31
C TYR A 70 4.81 -18.50 7.05
N ARG A 71 5.09 -18.26 5.77
CA ARG A 71 6.14 -17.33 5.34
C ARG A 71 5.50 -16.14 4.60
N LEU A 72 5.72 -14.94 5.10
CA LEU A 72 5.38 -13.72 4.36
C LEU A 72 6.33 -13.58 3.18
N ALA A 73 5.82 -13.77 1.97
CA ALA A 73 6.64 -13.81 0.77
C ALA A 73 6.79 -12.43 0.11
N ARG A 74 5.73 -11.63 0.13
CA ARG A 74 5.66 -10.34 -0.58
C ARG A 74 4.62 -9.42 0.04
N THR A 75 4.72 -8.14 -0.33
CA THR A 75 3.66 -7.16 -0.09
C THR A 75 2.94 -6.81 -1.39
N GLY A 76 1.65 -6.57 -1.31
CA GLY A 76 0.84 -6.00 -2.40
C GLY A 76 0.36 -4.61 -2.01
N LEU A 77 0.49 -3.62 -2.90
CA LEU A 77 0.09 -2.25 -2.63
C LEU A 77 -0.61 -1.60 -3.82
N VAL A 78 -1.75 -1.00 -3.57
CA VAL A 78 -2.48 -0.21 -4.56
C VAL A 78 -1.97 1.22 -4.56
N LEU A 79 -1.54 1.70 -5.72
CA LEU A 79 -1.09 3.08 -5.94
C LEU A 79 -2.25 3.93 -6.48
N ALA A 80 -2.30 5.21 -6.10
CA ALA A 80 -3.30 6.13 -6.65
C ALA A 80 -3.02 6.43 -8.13
N SER A 81 -2.13 7.37 -8.43
CA SER A 81 -1.84 7.77 -9.82
C SER A 81 -0.58 7.12 -10.40
N GLY A 82 0.35 6.70 -9.55
CA GLY A 82 1.68 6.21 -9.96
C GLY A 82 2.55 7.25 -10.64
N ARG A 83 2.19 8.53 -10.58
CA ARG A 83 3.00 9.63 -11.12
C ARG A 83 3.95 10.16 -10.04
N PRO A 84 5.21 10.47 -10.39
CA PRO A 84 6.12 11.14 -9.47
C PRO A 84 5.54 12.46 -8.97
N LEU A 85 5.69 12.72 -7.68
CA LEU A 85 5.29 14.00 -7.09
C LEU A 85 6.33 15.08 -7.45
N PRO A 86 5.88 16.31 -7.77
CA PRO A 86 6.77 17.43 -7.98
C PRO A 86 7.42 17.89 -6.66
N ARG A 87 8.21 18.97 -6.71
CA ARG A 87 8.85 19.54 -5.51
C ARG A 87 7.81 20.07 -4.51
N LEU A 88 8.15 20.07 -3.23
CA LEU A 88 7.24 20.46 -2.14
C LEU A 88 6.48 21.79 -2.37
N PRO A 89 7.11 22.90 -2.84
CA PRO A 89 6.37 24.13 -3.08
C PRO A 89 5.24 23.98 -4.10
N GLN A 90 5.46 23.18 -5.15
CA GLN A 90 4.44 22.91 -6.18
C GLN A 90 3.32 22.02 -5.63
N ILE A 91 3.65 21.05 -4.77
CA ILE A 91 2.64 20.25 -4.07
C ILE A 91 1.75 21.16 -3.22
N LEU A 92 2.36 22.01 -2.40
CA LEU A 92 1.61 22.88 -1.45
C LEU A 92 0.78 23.96 -2.15
N ALA A 93 1.10 24.30 -3.40
CA ALA A 93 0.32 25.22 -4.22
C ALA A 93 -0.95 24.59 -4.81
N SER A 94 -1.08 23.26 -4.85
CA SER A 94 -2.19 22.56 -5.49
C SER A 94 -2.93 21.66 -4.49
N HIS A 95 -4.24 21.93 -4.29
CA HIS A 95 -5.07 21.10 -3.41
C HIS A 95 -5.10 19.62 -3.83
N ALA A 96 -5.21 19.34 -5.11
CA ALA A 96 -5.20 17.98 -5.65
C ALA A 96 -3.86 17.25 -5.39
N LEU A 97 -2.73 17.97 -5.55
CA LEU A 97 -1.41 17.42 -5.28
C LEU A 97 -1.18 17.16 -3.79
N ILE A 98 -1.72 17.99 -2.91
CA ILE A 98 -1.66 17.78 -1.46
C ILE A 98 -2.33 16.46 -1.07
N HIS A 99 -3.55 16.20 -1.54
CA HIS A 99 -4.24 14.92 -1.28
C HIS A 99 -3.46 13.73 -1.80
N THR A 100 -2.93 13.84 -3.03
CA THR A 100 -2.07 12.79 -3.60
C THR A 100 -0.85 12.56 -2.73
N ALA A 101 -0.16 13.63 -2.33
CA ALA A 101 1.07 13.55 -1.53
C ALA A 101 0.84 12.98 -0.12
N ASP A 102 -0.26 13.32 0.53
CA ASP A 102 -0.63 12.73 1.82
C ASP A 102 -0.77 11.20 1.71
N GLY A 103 -1.43 10.72 0.67
CA GLY A 103 -1.55 9.28 0.43
C GLY A 103 -0.22 8.60 0.06
N GLU A 104 0.57 9.22 -0.81
CA GLU A 104 1.85 8.66 -1.28
C GLU A 104 2.90 8.61 -0.18
N LEU A 105 2.87 9.52 0.82
CA LEU A 105 3.76 9.46 1.98
C LEU A 105 3.62 8.12 2.71
N PHE A 106 2.39 7.70 3.00
CA PHE A 106 2.13 6.47 3.74
C PHE A 106 2.35 5.22 2.87
N ARG A 107 2.00 5.26 1.58
CA ARG A 107 2.33 4.17 0.64
C ARG A 107 3.83 3.97 0.52
N GLY A 108 4.59 5.07 0.38
CA GLY A 108 6.04 5.04 0.35
C GLY A 108 6.67 4.50 1.65
N ALA A 109 6.04 4.76 2.80
CA ALA A 109 6.48 4.19 4.08
C ALA A 109 6.34 2.66 4.10
N ILE A 110 5.23 2.12 3.59
CA ILE A 110 5.01 0.66 3.48
C ILE A 110 6.02 0.04 2.52
N LEU A 111 6.23 0.61 1.33
CA LEU A 111 7.21 0.11 0.37
C LEU A 111 8.63 0.09 0.94
N HIS A 112 9.03 1.19 1.61
CA HIS A 112 10.32 1.28 2.28
C HIS A 112 10.49 0.20 3.36
N ALA A 113 9.47 0.00 4.18
CA ALA A 113 9.47 -1.00 5.24
C ALA A 113 9.52 -2.43 4.67
N SER A 114 8.77 -2.70 3.60
CA SER A 114 8.79 -3.99 2.90
C SER A 114 10.19 -4.33 2.39
N ALA A 115 10.84 -3.40 1.72
CA ALA A 115 12.22 -3.58 1.23
C ALA A 115 13.20 -3.85 2.39
N ARG A 116 13.08 -3.10 3.50
CA ARG A 116 13.91 -3.33 4.71
C ARG A 116 13.66 -4.68 5.39
N CYS A 117 12.46 -5.24 5.23
CA CYS A 117 12.12 -6.59 5.72
C CYS A 117 12.51 -7.70 4.72
N GLY A 118 13.20 -7.38 3.63
CA GLY A 118 13.58 -8.35 2.60
C GLY A 118 12.42 -8.84 1.74
N LEU A 119 11.30 -8.08 1.70
CA LEU A 119 10.11 -8.44 0.93
C LEU A 119 10.08 -7.71 -0.41
N GLY A 120 9.84 -8.45 -1.48
CA GLY A 120 9.44 -7.85 -2.75
C GLY A 120 8.05 -7.24 -2.64
N SER A 121 7.78 -6.18 -3.42
CA SER A 121 6.47 -5.53 -3.45
C SER A 121 5.85 -5.63 -4.84
N ALA A 122 4.58 -6.01 -4.90
CA ALA A 122 3.74 -5.90 -6.08
C ALA A 122 2.93 -4.61 -5.98
N THR A 123 3.09 -3.72 -6.94
CA THR A 123 2.35 -2.46 -6.99
C THR A 123 1.48 -2.42 -8.22
N VAL A 124 0.28 -1.86 -8.10
CA VAL A 124 -0.65 -1.69 -9.21
C VAL A 124 -1.47 -0.41 -9.00
N ARG A 125 -1.75 0.32 -10.07
CA ARG A 125 -2.64 1.48 -9.99
C ARG A 125 -4.07 1.02 -9.77
N GLU A 126 -4.82 1.75 -8.95
CA GLU A 126 -6.19 1.41 -8.59
C GLU A 126 -7.06 1.10 -9.83
N LYS A 127 -7.00 1.96 -10.83
CA LYS A 127 -7.76 1.80 -12.07
C LYS A 127 -7.37 0.57 -12.91
N GLU A 128 -6.22 -0.02 -12.67
CA GLU A 128 -5.69 -1.19 -13.39
C GLU A 128 -5.81 -2.47 -12.57
N LEU A 129 -6.15 -2.36 -11.28
CA LEU A 129 -6.12 -3.48 -10.34
C LEU A 129 -6.95 -4.67 -10.83
N LEU A 130 -8.20 -4.45 -11.23
CA LEU A 130 -9.08 -5.54 -11.66
C LEU A 130 -8.58 -6.25 -12.92
N SER A 131 -8.11 -5.49 -13.91
CA SER A 131 -7.59 -6.06 -15.16
C SER A 131 -6.28 -6.82 -14.94
N GLU A 132 -5.36 -6.24 -14.17
CA GLU A 132 -4.08 -6.88 -13.87
C GLU A 132 -4.25 -8.12 -12.98
N ALA A 133 -5.10 -8.07 -11.97
CA ALA A 133 -5.39 -9.22 -11.14
C ALA A 133 -6.06 -10.35 -11.94
N SER A 134 -7.01 -10.01 -12.81
CA SER A 134 -7.65 -10.97 -13.74
C SER A 134 -6.62 -11.65 -14.64
N ARG A 135 -5.69 -10.86 -15.19
CA ARG A 135 -4.61 -11.37 -16.04
C ARG A 135 -3.66 -12.30 -15.28
N VAL A 136 -3.17 -11.87 -14.12
CA VAL A 136 -2.21 -12.64 -13.32
C VAL A 136 -2.83 -13.91 -12.74
N LEU A 137 -4.07 -13.83 -12.30
CA LEU A 137 -4.78 -14.94 -11.66
C LEU A 137 -5.46 -15.87 -12.67
N HIS A 138 -5.54 -15.48 -13.96
CA HIS A 138 -6.27 -16.17 -15.02
C HIS A 138 -7.76 -16.37 -14.67
N LEU A 139 -8.38 -15.35 -14.09
CA LEU A 139 -9.78 -15.33 -13.73
C LEU A 139 -10.52 -14.25 -14.51
N LYS A 140 -11.79 -14.52 -14.85
CA LYS A 140 -12.67 -13.48 -15.39
C LYS A 140 -12.94 -12.43 -14.30
N PRO A 141 -13.11 -11.13 -14.65
CA PRO A 141 -13.34 -10.06 -13.68
C PRO A 141 -14.48 -10.35 -12.70
N ASP A 142 -15.61 -10.87 -13.20
CA ASP A 142 -16.78 -11.20 -12.37
C ASP A 142 -16.48 -12.33 -11.38
N ALA A 143 -15.78 -13.38 -11.83
CA ALA A 143 -15.39 -14.49 -10.97
C ALA A 143 -14.39 -14.02 -9.88
N LEU A 144 -13.47 -13.12 -10.23
CA LEU A 144 -12.54 -12.53 -9.27
C LEU A 144 -13.27 -11.66 -8.24
N THR A 145 -14.16 -10.79 -8.71
CA THR A 145 -14.98 -9.92 -7.84
C THR A 145 -15.83 -10.76 -6.89
N GLN A 146 -16.44 -11.84 -7.38
CA GLN A 146 -17.25 -12.75 -6.56
C GLN A 146 -16.39 -13.41 -5.46
N ARG A 147 -15.20 -13.90 -5.80
CA ARG A 147 -14.30 -14.53 -4.80
C ARG A 147 -13.83 -13.56 -3.73
N ILE A 148 -13.55 -12.31 -4.11
CA ILE A 148 -13.22 -11.26 -3.14
C ILE A 148 -14.42 -10.94 -2.22
N ALA A 149 -15.64 -10.96 -2.76
CA ALA A 149 -16.86 -10.79 -1.95
C ALA A 149 -17.07 -11.97 -1.00
N ASP A 150 -16.77 -13.20 -1.44
CA ASP A 150 -16.88 -14.42 -0.62
C ASP A 150 -15.93 -14.38 0.57
N LEU A 151 -14.68 -13.96 0.38
CA LEU A 151 -13.73 -13.72 1.48
C LEU A 151 -14.28 -12.75 2.52
N GLY A 152 -14.95 -11.70 2.08
CA GLY A 152 -15.58 -10.74 3.00
C GLY A 152 -16.71 -11.32 3.81
N ARG A 153 -17.50 -12.26 3.25
CA ARG A 153 -18.56 -12.95 3.99
C ARG A 153 -18.00 -13.85 5.09
N GLU A 154 -16.88 -14.52 4.84
CA GLU A 154 -16.21 -15.37 5.82
C GLU A 154 -15.60 -14.54 6.97
N LEU A 155 -15.03 -13.37 6.65
CA LEU A 155 -14.35 -12.51 7.63
C LEU A 155 -15.30 -11.62 8.43
N GLY A 156 -16.48 -11.34 7.90
CA GLY A 156 -17.42 -10.40 8.47
C GLY A 156 -17.00 -8.92 8.31
N PRO A 157 -17.87 -7.98 8.75
CA PRO A 157 -17.62 -6.55 8.63
C PRO A 157 -16.45 -6.07 9.52
N PRO A 158 -15.82 -4.93 9.17
CA PRO A 158 -16.05 -4.17 7.94
C PRO A 158 -15.40 -4.86 6.72
N TRP A 159 -16.01 -4.75 5.54
CA TRP A 159 -15.46 -5.21 4.27
C TRP A 159 -15.59 -4.08 3.24
N SER A 160 -14.79 -3.06 3.45
CA SER A 160 -14.77 -1.84 2.63
C SER A 160 -14.08 -2.06 1.28
N GLN A 161 -14.12 -1.04 0.43
CA GLN A 161 -13.43 -1.08 -0.85
C GLN A 161 -11.91 -1.24 -0.70
N ASP A 162 -11.32 -0.60 0.33
CA ASP A 162 -9.88 -0.71 0.61
C ASP A 162 -9.48 -2.15 0.95
N GLU A 163 -10.29 -2.86 1.75
CA GLU A 163 -10.04 -4.26 2.12
C GLU A 163 -10.19 -5.20 0.92
N LYS A 164 -11.16 -4.94 0.04
CA LYS A 164 -11.31 -5.67 -1.23
C LYS A 164 -10.10 -5.49 -2.12
N PHE A 165 -9.63 -4.25 -2.28
CA PHE A 165 -8.45 -3.94 -3.07
C PHE A 165 -7.18 -4.52 -2.47
N ALA A 166 -7.00 -4.40 -1.16
CA ALA A 166 -5.87 -5.00 -0.45
C ALA A 166 -5.81 -6.52 -0.63
N SER A 167 -6.96 -7.20 -0.49
CA SER A 167 -7.05 -8.65 -0.69
C SER A 167 -6.75 -9.05 -2.14
N MET A 168 -7.26 -8.31 -3.11
CA MET A 168 -7.03 -8.56 -4.53
C MET A 168 -5.55 -8.40 -4.90
N VAL A 169 -4.90 -7.31 -4.47
CA VAL A 169 -3.48 -7.09 -4.76
C VAL A 169 -2.59 -8.07 -4.00
N ALA A 170 -2.94 -8.46 -2.78
CA ALA A 170 -2.21 -9.48 -2.03
C ALA A 170 -2.28 -10.84 -2.72
N TRP A 171 -3.46 -11.24 -3.18
CA TRP A 171 -3.62 -12.48 -3.94
C TRP A 171 -2.82 -12.45 -5.25
N MET A 172 -2.91 -11.36 -6.01
CA MET A 172 -2.11 -11.16 -7.22
C MET A 172 -0.60 -11.26 -6.93
N ALA A 173 -0.13 -10.67 -5.84
CA ALA A 173 1.28 -10.65 -5.45
C ALA A 173 1.88 -12.03 -5.23
N LEU A 174 1.10 -13.00 -4.76
CA LEU A 174 1.54 -14.39 -4.56
C LEU A 174 1.91 -15.09 -5.87
N PHE A 175 1.34 -14.65 -7.00
CA PHE A 175 1.55 -15.26 -8.31
C PHE A 175 2.34 -14.40 -9.29
N SER A 176 2.73 -13.20 -8.88
CA SER A 176 3.57 -12.32 -9.71
C SER A 176 5.02 -12.81 -9.70
N PRO A 177 5.69 -12.99 -10.86
CA PRO A 177 7.09 -13.37 -10.91
C PRO A 177 7.99 -12.29 -10.27
N SER A 178 9.12 -12.71 -9.71
CA SER A 178 10.08 -11.79 -9.03
C SER A 178 10.60 -10.67 -9.92
N SER A 179 10.68 -10.90 -11.24
CA SER A 179 11.25 -9.99 -12.24
C SER A 179 10.27 -9.01 -12.86
N ALA A 180 8.96 -9.14 -12.63
CA ALA A 180 7.95 -8.31 -13.32
C ALA A 180 7.74 -6.93 -12.68
N LEU A 181 8.38 -6.63 -11.56
CA LEU A 181 8.05 -5.48 -10.71
C LEU A 181 9.03 -4.30 -10.80
N ASN A 182 10.09 -4.41 -11.62
CA ASN A 182 11.07 -3.31 -11.81
C ASN A 182 10.90 -2.58 -13.16
N ARG A 183 9.74 -2.67 -13.82
CA ARG A 183 9.55 -2.05 -15.14
C ARG A 183 9.23 -0.55 -15.14
N THR A 184 9.10 0.10 -14.00
CA THR A 184 8.71 1.51 -13.94
C THR A 184 9.87 2.52 -13.88
N GLU A 185 11.13 2.08 -13.88
CA GLU A 185 12.28 3.00 -13.82
C GLU A 185 13.11 3.09 -15.11
N LYS A 186 12.80 2.33 -16.16
CA LYS A 186 13.65 2.31 -17.39
C LYS A 186 13.08 3.01 -18.63
N ASP A 187 11.83 3.47 -18.61
CA ASP A 187 11.20 4.12 -19.79
C ASP A 187 10.99 5.64 -19.60
N ALA A 188 11.79 6.28 -18.76
CA ALA A 188 11.86 7.74 -18.63
C ALA A 188 13.32 8.18 -18.83
N GLY A 189 13.83 7.94 -20.04
CA GLY A 189 15.06 8.54 -20.54
C GLY A 189 14.72 9.65 -21.54
#